data_e81ee663a830582182e83c2475e05a1f
#
_entry.id   e81ee663a830582182e83c2475e05a1f
#
_cell.length_a   1.000
_cell.length_b   1.000
_cell.length_c   1.000
_cell.angle_alpha   90.00
_cell.angle_beta   90.00
_cell.angle_gamma   90.00
#
_symmetry.space_group_name_H-M   'P 1'
#
loop_
_entity.id
_entity.type
_entity.pdbx_description
1 polymer ?
#
loop_
_entity_poly.entity_id
_entity_poly.type
_entity_poly.pdbx_seq_one_letter_code
_entity_poly.pdbx_strand_id
1 'polypeptide(L)'
;VTARKNGYAVGQFNINNLEWTKAVLIAAEELQSPVILGVSEGAAKYMTGFDTVVGMVEGMLKNMKITVPVAIHLDHGSFEGAKACIEAGFSSVMFDGSHYPIEENIQKTKEIVEFAHSRGISVEAEVGSIGGEEDGIVGGGEVADPQECKMIADLGVDMLAAGIGNIHGKYPANWKGLRLDVLKTIQSITGNMPLVLHGGTGIPAHMITEAITLGVSKINVNTECQLVFAAATRVYVEEGKDLAGKGFDPRKLLKPGVDAIIATVKEKMELFGSAHKA
;
A
#
# COMPACT_ATOMS: atom_id res chain seq x y z
N VAL A 1 8.14 -12.09 -3.45
CA VAL A 1 8.75 -13.14 -4.29
C VAL A 1 7.70 -14.15 -4.73
N THR A 2 6.91 -14.76 -3.82
CA THR A 2 5.89 -15.78 -4.16
C THR A 2 4.83 -15.23 -5.13
N ALA A 3 4.29 -14.06 -4.87
CA ALA A 3 3.32 -13.39 -5.74
C ALA A 3 3.88 -13.17 -7.15
N ARG A 4 5.13 -12.67 -7.25
CA ARG A 4 5.82 -12.47 -8.53
C ARG A 4 5.95 -13.76 -9.35
N LYS A 5 6.33 -14.86 -8.69
CA LYS A 5 6.49 -16.18 -9.35
C LYS A 5 5.16 -16.77 -9.81
N ASN A 6 4.09 -16.51 -9.09
CA ASN A 6 2.77 -17.10 -9.34
C ASN A 6 1.80 -16.17 -10.08
N GLY A 7 2.25 -14.99 -10.53
CA GLY A 7 1.47 -14.10 -11.38
C GLY A 7 0.25 -13.49 -10.70
N TYR A 8 0.36 -13.09 -9.43
CA TYR A 8 -0.65 -12.31 -8.72
C TYR A 8 0.00 -11.14 -7.97
N ALA A 9 -0.78 -10.19 -7.49
CA ALA A 9 -0.29 -9.11 -6.64
C ALA A 9 -0.94 -9.16 -5.25
N VAL A 10 -0.16 -8.88 -4.21
CA VAL A 10 -0.67 -8.69 -2.85
C VAL A 10 -1.17 -7.26 -2.70
N GLY A 11 -2.38 -7.09 -2.20
CA GLY A 11 -2.92 -5.77 -1.89
C GLY A 11 -2.25 -5.16 -0.67
N GLN A 12 -1.78 -3.91 -0.79
CA GLN A 12 -1.49 -3.05 0.34
C GLN A 12 -2.67 -2.11 0.54
N PHE A 13 -3.25 -2.14 1.72
CA PHE A 13 -4.32 -1.22 2.11
C PHE A 13 -3.84 -0.35 3.26
N ASN A 14 -3.92 0.98 3.08
CA ASN A 14 -3.49 1.91 4.10
C ASN A 14 -4.47 1.87 5.29
N ILE A 15 -3.92 1.87 6.50
CA ILE A 15 -4.67 1.87 7.75
C ILE A 15 -4.45 3.19 8.48
N ASN A 16 -5.53 3.74 9.06
CA ASN A 16 -5.49 5.02 9.77
C ASN A 16 -5.98 4.90 11.22
N ASN A 17 -6.63 3.79 11.58
CA ASN A 17 -7.20 3.55 12.88
C ASN A 17 -7.63 2.08 13.04
N LEU A 18 -8.30 1.77 14.16
CA LEU A 18 -8.81 0.43 14.49
C LEU A 18 -9.83 -0.08 13.47
N GLU A 19 -10.75 0.78 13.00
CA GLU A 19 -11.82 0.42 12.06
C GLU A 19 -11.26 -0.04 10.73
N TRP A 20 -10.28 0.69 10.16
CA TRP A 20 -9.58 0.31 8.93
C TRP A 20 -8.83 -0.99 9.08
N THR A 21 -8.02 -1.09 10.13
CA THR A 21 -7.22 -2.30 10.40
C THR A 21 -8.12 -3.52 10.51
N LYS A 22 -9.21 -3.41 11.28
CA LYS A 22 -10.20 -4.48 11.45
C LYS A 22 -10.84 -4.88 10.12
N ALA A 23 -11.26 -3.91 9.30
CA ALA A 23 -11.90 -4.17 8.01
C ALA A 23 -10.98 -4.93 7.06
N VAL A 24 -9.73 -4.49 6.94
CA VAL A 24 -8.73 -5.14 6.06
C VAL A 24 -8.43 -6.56 6.53
N LEU A 25 -8.24 -6.76 7.84
CA LEU A 25 -7.97 -8.09 8.40
C LEU A 25 -9.15 -9.06 8.24
N ILE A 26 -10.40 -8.60 8.41
CA ILE A 26 -11.59 -9.43 8.15
C ILE A 26 -11.63 -9.87 6.69
N ALA A 27 -11.45 -8.94 5.75
CA ALA A 27 -11.47 -9.25 4.33
C ALA A 27 -10.37 -10.25 3.94
N ALA A 28 -9.16 -10.07 4.47
CA ALA A 28 -8.02 -10.95 4.22
C ALA A 28 -8.27 -12.38 4.74
N GLU A 29 -8.76 -12.51 5.98
CA GLU A 29 -9.06 -13.81 6.58
C GLU A 29 -10.19 -14.53 5.86
N GLU A 30 -11.28 -13.81 5.50
CA GLU A 30 -12.43 -14.42 4.81
C GLU A 30 -12.07 -14.89 3.39
N LEU A 31 -11.17 -14.18 2.69
CA LEU A 31 -10.71 -14.60 1.36
C LEU A 31 -9.43 -15.46 1.40
N GLN A 32 -8.90 -15.76 2.56
CA GLN A 32 -7.61 -16.47 2.69
C GLN A 32 -6.56 -15.84 1.77
N SER A 33 -6.42 -14.53 1.88
CA SER A 33 -5.50 -13.71 1.08
C SER A 33 -4.37 -13.17 1.95
N PRO A 34 -3.10 -13.25 1.53
CA PRO A 34 -2.04 -12.49 2.16
C PRO A 34 -2.34 -10.98 2.00
N VAL A 35 -1.94 -10.17 2.97
CA VAL A 35 -2.22 -8.74 2.96
C VAL A 35 -1.08 -7.91 3.54
N ILE A 36 -0.93 -6.68 3.05
CA ILE A 36 0.00 -5.68 3.57
C ILE A 36 -0.82 -4.52 4.15
N LEU A 37 -0.57 -4.21 5.42
CA LEU A 37 -1.12 -3.04 6.10
C LEU A 37 -0.14 -1.88 5.90
N GLY A 38 -0.50 -0.92 5.03
CA GLY A 38 0.30 0.26 4.75
C GLY A 38 0.08 1.33 5.80
N VAL A 39 1.16 1.94 6.26
CA VAL A 39 1.12 3.02 7.26
C VAL A 39 2.05 4.13 6.80
N SER A 40 1.50 5.32 6.50
CA SER A 40 2.31 6.50 6.26
C SER A 40 2.78 7.13 7.56
N GLU A 41 3.78 8.01 7.50
CA GLU A 41 4.23 8.75 8.69
C GLU A 41 3.12 9.63 9.27
N GLY A 42 2.28 10.22 8.38
CA GLY A 42 1.11 10.99 8.79
C GLY A 42 0.07 10.14 9.52
N ALA A 43 -0.22 8.94 9.00
CA ALA A 43 -1.13 7.99 9.66
C ALA A 43 -0.57 7.51 11.01
N ALA A 44 0.72 7.21 11.09
CA ALA A 44 1.38 6.84 12.34
C ALA A 44 1.31 7.96 13.38
N LYS A 45 1.57 9.21 12.97
CA LYS A 45 1.42 10.38 13.84
C LYS A 45 -0.02 10.55 14.34
N TYR A 46 -1.02 10.35 13.45
CA TYR A 46 -2.43 10.38 13.84
C TYR A 46 -2.75 9.29 14.86
N MET A 47 -2.20 8.09 14.70
CA MET A 47 -2.35 6.96 15.64
C MET A 47 -1.41 7.04 16.85
N THR A 48 -0.72 8.16 17.07
CA THR A 48 0.19 8.47 18.19
C THR A 48 1.58 7.85 18.14
N GLY A 49 1.95 7.15 17.09
CA GLY A 49 3.31 6.63 16.88
C GLY A 49 3.37 5.21 16.30
N PHE A 50 4.54 4.83 15.84
CA PHE A 50 4.78 3.53 15.24
C PHE A 50 4.57 2.37 16.21
N ASP A 51 4.99 2.50 17.48
CA ASP A 51 4.76 1.49 18.51
C ASP A 51 3.28 1.23 18.77
N THR A 52 2.45 2.29 18.72
CA THR A 52 0.99 2.17 18.85
C THR A 52 0.40 1.37 17.70
N VAL A 53 0.89 1.61 16.48
CA VAL A 53 0.46 0.84 15.29
C VAL A 53 0.82 -0.62 15.45
N VAL A 54 2.06 -0.94 15.80
CA VAL A 54 2.52 -2.33 15.99
C VAL A 54 1.70 -3.02 17.08
N GLY A 55 1.56 -2.39 18.26
CA GLY A 55 0.80 -2.97 19.38
C GLY A 55 -0.68 -3.20 19.05
N MET A 56 -1.32 -2.26 18.31
CA MET A 56 -2.69 -2.41 17.83
C MET A 56 -2.81 -3.61 16.88
N VAL A 57 -1.96 -3.69 15.87
CA VAL A 57 -2.01 -4.76 14.86
C VAL A 57 -1.75 -6.11 15.51
N GLU A 58 -0.70 -6.25 16.32
CA GLU A 58 -0.38 -7.51 17.00
C GLU A 58 -1.52 -7.98 17.91
N GLY A 59 -2.11 -7.05 18.68
CA GLY A 59 -3.29 -7.34 19.50
C GLY A 59 -4.46 -7.83 18.68
N MET A 60 -4.71 -7.23 17.52
CA MET A 60 -5.80 -7.62 16.62
C MET A 60 -5.53 -8.97 15.97
N LEU A 61 -4.33 -9.22 15.44
CA LEU A 61 -3.94 -10.51 14.85
C LEU A 61 -4.21 -11.66 15.84
N LYS A 62 -3.77 -11.49 17.09
CA LYS A 62 -3.97 -12.48 18.15
C LYS A 62 -5.43 -12.70 18.51
N ASN A 63 -6.19 -11.61 18.80
CA ASN A 63 -7.55 -11.71 19.30
C ASN A 63 -8.58 -12.09 18.22
N MET A 64 -8.34 -11.67 16.97
CA MET A 64 -9.17 -12.06 15.82
C MET A 64 -8.79 -13.43 15.27
N LYS A 65 -7.70 -14.04 15.75
CA LYS A 65 -7.17 -15.34 15.29
C LYS A 65 -6.90 -15.34 13.78
N ILE A 66 -6.26 -14.27 13.30
CA ILE A 66 -5.88 -14.14 11.90
C ILE A 66 -4.84 -15.21 11.55
N THR A 67 -5.09 -15.97 10.49
CA THR A 67 -4.25 -17.10 10.04
C THR A 67 -3.47 -16.78 8.77
N VAL A 68 -3.93 -15.81 7.99
CA VAL A 68 -3.28 -15.39 6.75
C VAL A 68 -1.98 -14.61 7.02
N PRO A 69 -1.00 -14.63 6.10
CA PRO A 69 0.18 -13.79 6.19
C PRO A 69 -0.17 -12.30 6.17
N VAL A 70 0.30 -11.55 7.17
CA VAL A 70 0.11 -10.10 7.30
C VAL A 70 1.47 -9.43 7.47
N ALA A 71 1.73 -8.38 6.70
CA ALA A 71 2.88 -7.50 6.87
C ALA A 71 2.43 -6.11 7.32
N ILE A 72 3.19 -5.48 8.23
CA ILE A 72 3.07 -4.05 8.55
C ILE A 72 4.17 -3.36 7.76
N HIS A 73 3.80 -2.39 6.93
CA HIS A 73 4.68 -1.75 5.96
C HIS A 73 4.62 -0.22 6.09
N LEU A 74 5.78 0.43 6.20
CA LEU A 74 5.87 1.88 6.07
C LEU A 74 5.67 2.27 4.60
N ASP A 75 4.71 3.15 4.34
CA ASP A 75 4.38 3.67 3.01
C ASP A 75 4.93 5.08 2.83
N HIS A 76 5.71 5.34 1.79
CA HIS A 76 6.40 6.60 1.52
C HIS A 76 7.21 7.15 2.71
N GLY A 77 8.11 6.35 3.25
CA GLY A 77 8.92 6.74 4.40
C GLY A 77 10.08 7.66 4.06
N SER A 78 10.31 8.64 4.91
CA SER A 78 11.56 9.39 4.95
C SER A 78 12.72 8.49 5.41
N PHE A 79 13.96 8.97 5.24
CA PHE A 79 15.13 8.22 5.67
C PHE A 79 15.13 7.91 7.17
N GLU A 80 14.75 8.88 8.00
CA GLU A 80 14.64 8.71 9.45
C GLU A 80 13.39 7.90 9.83
N GLY A 81 12.28 8.13 9.13
CA GLY A 81 11.04 7.37 9.34
C GLY A 81 11.21 5.88 9.07
N ALA A 82 11.93 5.50 8.01
CA ALA A 82 12.24 4.12 7.70
C ALA A 82 13.03 3.44 8.83
N LYS A 83 14.06 4.12 9.37
CA LYS A 83 14.83 3.60 10.52
C LYS A 83 13.98 3.45 11.77
N ALA A 84 13.18 4.47 12.09
CA ALA A 84 12.29 4.43 13.26
C ALA A 84 11.24 3.31 13.17
N CYS A 85 10.67 3.08 11.98
CA CYS A 85 9.74 1.96 11.74
C CYS A 85 10.39 0.59 11.94
N ILE A 86 11.63 0.43 11.45
CA ILE A 86 12.40 -0.81 11.63
C ILE A 86 12.61 -1.09 13.12
N GLU A 87 12.96 -0.08 13.89
CA GLU A 87 13.15 -0.19 15.34
C GLU A 87 11.85 -0.48 16.10
N ALA A 88 10.72 0.08 15.64
CA ALA A 88 9.40 -0.15 16.23
C ALA A 88 8.83 -1.55 15.94
N GLY A 89 9.40 -2.32 15.00
CA GLY A 89 8.99 -3.69 14.70
C GLY A 89 8.10 -3.84 13.46
N PHE A 90 8.15 -2.89 12.53
CA PHE A 90 7.56 -3.09 11.19
C PHE A 90 8.28 -4.24 10.48
N SER A 91 7.54 -5.03 9.71
CA SER A 91 8.09 -6.18 8.97
C SER A 91 8.59 -5.79 7.57
N SER A 92 8.28 -4.59 7.11
CA SER A 92 8.67 -4.05 5.81
C SER A 92 8.65 -2.52 5.84
N VAL A 93 9.54 -1.88 5.09
CA VAL A 93 9.58 -0.42 4.98
C VAL A 93 9.80 0.00 3.53
N MET A 94 9.18 1.10 3.13
CA MET A 94 9.54 1.82 1.92
C MET A 94 10.37 3.04 2.32
N PHE A 95 11.53 3.19 1.70
CA PHE A 95 12.26 4.44 1.66
C PHE A 95 11.97 5.14 0.33
N ASP A 96 11.31 6.28 0.41
CA ASP A 96 11.00 7.11 -0.75
C ASP A 96 12.12 8.13 -0.98
N GLY A 97 13.08 7.73 -1.80
CA GLY A 97 14.17 8.58 -2.24
C GLY A 97 13.94 9.27 -3.58
N SER A 98 12.72 9.17 -4.16
CA SER A 98 12.41 9.65 -5.51
C SER A 98 12.60 11.17 -5.71
N HIS A 99 12.54 11.93 -4.62
CA HIS A 99 12.72 13.38 -4.63
C HIS A 99 14.20 13.83 -4.54
N TYR A 100 15.13 12.90 -4.32
CA TYR A 100 16.57 13.17 -4.36
C TYR A 100 17.15 12.92 -5.76
N PRO A 101 18.29 13.56 -6.11
CA PRO A 101 19.09 13.10 -7.25
C PRO A 101 19.42 11.62 -7.12
N ILE A 102 19.54 10.92 -8.26
CA ILE A 102 19.70 9.46 -8.26
C ILE A 102 20.90 8.97 -7.44
N GLU A 103 22.00 9.68 -7.42
CA GLU A 103 23.18 9.34 -6.64
C GLU A 103 22.91 9.36 -5.12
N GLU A 104 22.14 10.34 -4.66
CA GLU A 104 21.73 10.44 -3.27
C GLU A 104 20.68 9.38 -2.92
N ASN A 105 19.71 9.13 -3.80
CA ASN A 105 18.75 8.04 -3.65
C ASN A 105 19.48 6.70 -3.49
N ILE A 106 20.45 6.39 -4.36
CA ILE A 106 21.28 5.17 -4.29
C ILE A 106 21.98 5.06 -2.94
N GLN A 107 22.65 6.13 -2.50
CA GLN A 107 23.40 6.11 -1.24
C GLN A 107 22.49 5.83 -0.03
N LYS A 108 21.39 6.56 0.06
CA LYS A 108 20.43 6.42 1.16
C LYS A 108 19.71 5.07 1.13
N THR A 109 19.28 4.62 -0.05
CA THR A 109 18.63 3.31 -0.22
C THR A 109 19.58 2.19 0.22
N LYS A 110 20.85 2.23 -0.16
CA LYS A 110 21.84 1.24 0.26
C LYS A 110 21.95 1.16 1.79
N GLU A 111 22.01 2.31 2.46
CA GLU A 111 22.09 2.37 3.93
C GLU A 111 20.85 1.76 4.57
N ILE A 112 19.63 2.06 4.06
CA ILE A 112 18.40 1.48 4.55
C ILE A 112 18.37 -0.03 4.32
N VAL A 113 18.79 -0.51 3.15
CA VAL A 113 18.86 -1.96 2.85
C VAL A 113 19.77 -2.68 3.84
N GLU A 114 20.98 -2.17 4.07
CA GLU A 114 21.91 -2.76 5.04
C GLU A 114 21.32 -2.78 6.46
N PHE A 115 20.69 -1.68 6.88
CA PHE A 115 20.11 -1.55 8.21
C PHE A 115 18.90 -2.48 8.39
N ALA A 116 18.00 -2.54 7.40
CA ALA A 116 16.80 -3.38 7.44
C ALA A 116 17.13 -4.87 7.33
N HIS A 117 17.95 -5.27 6.36
CA HIS A 117 18.30 -6.67 6.14
C HIS A 117 19.05 -7.29 7.31
N SER A 118 19.86 -6.52 8.04
CA SER A 118 20.52 -7.00 9.28
C SER A 118 19.50 -7.41 10.36
N ARG A 119 18.24 -6.99 10.22
CA ARG A 119 17.12 -7.27 11.13
C ARG A 119 16.03 -8.15 10.50
N GLY A 120 16.25 -8.64 9.28
CA GLY A 120 15.28 -9.46 8.54
C GLY A 120 14.06 -8.70 8.02
N ILE A 121 14.17 -7.38 7.85
CA ILE A 121 13.11 -6.49 7.37
C ILE A 121 13.27 -6.24 5.88
N SER A 122 12.15 -6.33 5.14
CA SER A 122 12.14 -6.08 3.67
C SER A 122 12.12 -4.58 3.35
N VAL A 123 12.76 -4.23 2.23
CA VAL A 123 12.88 -2.83 1.76
C VAL A 123 12.23 -2.66 0.40
N GLU A 124 11.41 -1.62 0.27
CA GLU A 124 10.92 -1.05 -0.98
C GLU A 124 11.62 0.28 -1.25
N ALA A 125 11.93 0.55 -2.50
CA ALA A 125 12.44 1.85 -2.94
C ALA A 125 11.65 2.36 -4.14
N GLU A 126 11.78 3.66 -4.47
CA GLU A 126 11.07 4.31 -5.57
C GLU A 126 12.02 5.01 -6.54
N VAL A 127 11.65 4.93 -7.83
CA VAL A 127 12.30 5.67 -8.93
C VAL A 127 11.23 6.36 -9.79
N GLY A 128 11.54 7.55 -10.25
CA GLY A 128 10.54 8.47 -10.80
C GLY A 128 9.69 9.05 -9.67
N SER A 129 8.51 9.55 -9.96
CA SER A 129 7.59 9.99 -8.91
C SER A 129 6.14 9.61 -9.24
N ILE A 130 5.38 9.24 -8.20
CA ILE A 130 3.94 9.02 -8.34
C ILE A 130 3.26 10.40 -8.31
N GLY A 131 2.34 10.65 -9.25
CA GLY A 131 1.59 11.90 -9.30
C GLY A 131 0.54 12.00 -8.19
N GLY A 132 -0.07 13.19 -8.03
CA GLY A 132 -1.12 13.43 -7.05
C GLY A 132 -0.58 13.77 -5.66
N GLU A 133 -1.43 13.61 -4.64
CA GLU A 133 -1.12 14.00 -3.26
C GLU A 133 -1.25 12.79 -2.32
N GLU A 134 -0.23 12.55 -1.52
CA GLU A 134 -0.24 11.58 -0.40
C GLU A 134 0.37 12.27 0.83
N ASP A 135 -0.34 12.25 1.96
CA ASP A 135 0.07 12.89 3.23
C ASP A 135 0.49 14.37 3.12
N GLY A 136 -0.13 15.13 2.19
CA GLY A 136 0.19 16.55 1.97
C GLY A 136 1.41 16.77 1.06
N ILE A 137 2.04 15.72 0.57
CA ILE A 137 3.12 15.79 -0.41
C ILE A 137 2.54 15.62 -1.81
N VAL A 138 2.82 16.59 -2.68
CA VAL A 138 2.35 16.57 -4.09
C VAL A 138 3.47 16.02 -4.97
N GLY A 139 3.24 14.87 -5.59
CA GLY A 139 4.15 14.25 -6.53
C GLY A 139 4.01 14.84 -7.94
N GLY A 140 5.14 15.00 -8.65
CA GLY A 140 5.17 15.53 -10.01
C GLY A 140 4.67 14.56 -11.09
N GLY A 141 4.57 13.27 -10.78
CA GLY A 141 4.19 12.23 -11.74
C GLY A 141 5.27 11.96 -12.79
N GLU A 142 6.53 12.06 -12.41
CA GLU A 142 7.66 11.82 -13.31
C GLU A 142 7.78 10.33 -13.64
N VAL A 143 7.87 10.03 -14.94
CA VAL A 143 8.02 8.64 -15.41
C VAL A 143 9.43 8.15 -15.08
N ALA A 144 9.50 6.98 -14.45
CA ALA A 144 10.76 6.38 -14.04
C ALA A 144 11.69 6.08 -15.23
N ASP A 145 12.98 6.39 -15.06
CA ASP A 145 14.02 5.94 -15.99
C ASP A 145 14.34 4.46 -15.73
N PRO A 146 14.25 3.57 -16.72
CA PRO A 146 14.53 2.15 -16.54
C PRO A 146 15.96 1.86 -16.06
N GLN A 147 16.96 2.65 -16.45
CA GLN A 147 18.34 2.44 -16.00
C GLN A 147 18.50 2.80 -14.52
N GLU A 148 17.86 3.88 -14.06
CA GLU A 148 17.81 4.22 -12.63
C GLU A 148 17.11 3.14 -11.83
N CYS A 149 15.99 2.58 -12.36
CA CYS A 149 15.32 1.41 -11.78
C CYS A 149 16.28 0.22 -11.61
N LYS A 150 17.12 -0.05 -12.61
CA LYS A 150 18.13 -1.10 -12.56
C LYS A 150 19.17 -0.82 -11.48
N MET A 151 19.66 0.42 -11.38
CA MET A 151 20.66 0.83 -10.38
C MET A 151 20.11 0.64 -8.95
N ILE A 152 18.89 1.04 -8.69
CA ILE A 152 18.25 0.84 -7.37
C ILE A 152 17.98 -0.65 -7.09
N ALA A 153 17.50 -1.41 -8.08
CA ALA A 153 17.26 -2.85 -7.93
C ALA A 153 18.56 -3.61 -7.58
N ASP A 154 19.70 -3.21 -8.14
CA ASP A 154 21.01 -3.84 -7.89
C ASP A 154 21.55 -3.59 -6.46
N LEU A 155 20.94 -2.68 -5.70
CA LEU A 155 21.26 -2.47 -4.28
C LEU A 155 20.72 -3.58 -3.37
N GLY A 156 19.88 -4.47 -3.91
CA GLY A 156 19.30 -5.58 -3.18
C GLY A 156 18.00 -5.25 -2.46
N VAL A 157 17.26 -4.21 -2.91
CA VAL A 157 15.89 -3.96 -2.44
C VAL A 157 14.99 -5.18 -2.74
N ASP A 158 13.98 -5.40 -1.91
CA ASP A 158 13.06 -6.52 -2.05
C ASP A 158 11.90 -6.23 -3.01
N MET A 159 11.59 -4.96 -3.20
CA MET A 159 10.53 -4.45 -4.06
C MET A 159 10.91 -3.10 -4.64
N LEU A 160 10.41 -2.79 -5.84
CA LEU A 160 10.69 -1.53 -6.53
C LEU A 160 9.38 -0.90 -7.02
N ALA A 161 9.10 0.30 -6.51
CA ALA A 161 8.07 1.19 -7.02
C ALA A 161 8.63 2.03 -8.16
N ALA A 162 7.84 2.22 -9.22
CA ALA A 162 8.22 3.03 -10.36
C ALA A 162 7.08 3.95 -10.79
N GLY A 163 7.40 5.22 -11.03
CA GLY A 163 6.48 6.15 -11.65
C GLY A 163 6.20 5.72 -13.10
N ILE A 164 4.99 5.29 -13.39
CA ILE A 164 4.54 4.87 -14.71
C ILE A 164 3.26 5.58 -15.14
N GLY A 165 3.07 6.82 -14.68
CA GLY A 165 1.87 7.61 -14.93
C GLY A 165 0.73 7.30 -13.96
N ASN A 166 0.99 6.56 -12.90
CA ASN A 166 0.10 6.32 -11.79
C ASN A 166 0.03 7.56 -10.87
N ILE A 167 -1.12 7.72 -10.19
CA ILE A 167 -1.46 8.92 -9.43
C ILE A 167 -2.09 8.52 -8.09
N HIS A 168 -1.65 9.15 -7.01
CA HIS A 168 -2.34 9.09 -5.72
C HIS A 168 -3.67 9.85 -5.78
N GLY A 169 -4.70 9.32 -5.13
CA GLY A 169 -6.02 9.94 -5.12
C GLY A 169 -6.89 9.59 -6.33
N LYS A 170 -7.70 10.55 -6.78
CA LYS A 170 -8.61 10.36 -7.91
C LYS A 170 -7.92 10.68 -9.23
N TYR A 171 -8.02 9.79 -10.19
CA TYR A 171 -7.51 10.04 -11.53
C TYR A 171 -8.34 11.10 -12.25
N PRO A 172 -7.70 12.08 -12.92
CA PRO A 172 -8.41 13.09 -13.69
C PRO A 172 -9.00 12.48 -14.98
N ALA A 173 -10.09 13.06 -15.47
CA ALA A 173 -10.80 12.55 -16.66
C ALA A 173 -9.93 12.48 -17.94
N ASN A 174 -8.87 13.29 -18.01
CA ASN A 174 -7.92 13.31 -19.12
C ASN A 174 -6.69 12.42 -18.91
N TRP A 175 -6.67 11.57 -17.89
CA TRP A 175 -5.58 10.64 -17.66
C TRP A 175 -5.36 9.71 -18.84
N LYS A 176 -4.12 9.48 -19.20
CA LYS A 176 -3.74 8.73 -20.42
C LYS A 176 -3.55 7.24 -20.21
N GLY A 177 -3.71 6.76 -18.98
CA GLY A 177 -3.43 5.37 -18.61
C GLY A 177 -2.02 5.17 -18.09
N LEU A 178 -1.76 3.94 -17.62
CA LEU A 178 -0.43 3.53 -17.20
C LEU A 178 0.53 3.42 -18.40
N ARG A 179 1.79 3.78 -18.20
CA ARG A 179 2.88 3.58 -19.14
C ARG A 179 3.38 2.13 -19.07
N LEU A 180 2.54 1.20 -19.55
CA LEU A 180 2.85 -0.23 -19.56
C LEU A 180 4.05 -0.57 -20.45
N ASP A 181 4.34 0.26 -21.44
CA ASP A 181 5.56 0.21 -22.26
C ASP A 181 6.83 0.41 -21.39
N VAL A 182 6.82 1.40 -20.49
CA VAL A 182 7.91 1.64 -19.55
C VAL A 182 8.00 0.50 -18.53
N LEU A 183 6.87 0.07 -17.96
CA LEU A 183 6.83 -1.04 -17.01
C LEU A 183 7.44 -2.33 -17.62
N LYS A 184 7.13 -2.63 -18.88
CA LYS A 184 7.71 -3.75 -19.61
C LYS A 184 9.22 -3.64 -19.76
N THR A 185 9.73 -2.44 -20.04
CA THR A 185 11.17 -2.19 -20.13
C THR A 185 11.84 -2.39 -18.76
N ILE A 186 11.28 -1.81 -17.69
CA ILE A 186 11.78 -1.99 -16.32
C ILE A 186 11.82 -3.48 -15.97
N GLN A 187 10.72 -4.21 -16.19
CA GLN A 187 10.64 -5.64 -15.93
C GLN A 187 11.74 -6.43 -16.68
N SER A 188 12.00 -6.09 -17.94
CA SER A 188 12.99 -6.80 -18.75
C SER A 188 14.42 -6.66 -18.24
N ILE A 189 14.76 -5.52 -17.60
CA ILE A 189 16.12 -5.26 -17.12
C ILE A 189 16.31 -5.54 -15.63
N THR A 190 15.23 -5.53 -14.84
CA THR A 190 15.26 -5.87 -13.41
C THR A 190 14.95 -7.34 -13.14
N GLY A 191 14.54 -8.10 -14.19
CA GLY A 191 14.34 -9.54 -14.13
C GLY A 191 13.18 -9.94 -13.21
N ASN A 192 13.49 -10.67 -12.13
CA ASN A 192 12.50 -11.19 -11.19
C ASN A 192 12.18 -10.25 -10.02
N MET A 193 12.62 -8.99 -10.09
CA MET A 193 12.27 -7.98 -9.08
C MET A 193 10.75 -7.86 -8.94
N PRO A 194 10.19 -7.97 -7.72
CA PRO A 194 8.81 -7.63 -7.48
C PRO A 194 8.57 -6.14 -7.72
N LEU A 195 7.73 -5.78 -8.67
CA LEU A 195 7.37 -4.39 -8.95
C LEU A 195 6.14 -3.99 -8.16
N VAL A 196 6.08 -2.72 -7.77
CA VAL A 196 4.99 -2.15 -6.98
C VAL A 196 4.25 -1.09 -7.79
N LEU A 197 2.93 -1.15 -7.74
CA LEU A 197 2.04 -0.15 -8.32
C LEU A 197 1.35 0.64 -7.20
N HIS A 198 1.75 1.90 -7.03
CA HIS A 198 1.06 2.86 -6.17
C HIS A 198 -0.15 3.46 -6.86
N GLY A 199 -1.06 4.08 -6.08
CA GLY A 199 -2.23 4.75 -6.62
C GLY A 199 -3.23 3.81 -7.31
N GLY A 200 -3.46 2.62 -6.76
CA GLY A 200 -4.33 1.60 -7.36
C GLY A 200 -5.83 1.94 -7.42
N THR A 201 -6.25 3.06 -6.82
CA THR A 201 -7.64 3.51 -6.81
C THR A 201 -8.11 3.94 -8.20
N GLY A 202 -9.16 3.30 -8.74
CA GLY A 202 -9.81 3.74 -10.00
C GLY A 202 -9.06 3.40 -11.29
N ILE A 203 -7.97 2.66 -11.24
CA ILE A 203 -7.31 2.12 -12.45
C ILE A 203 -8.22 1.05 -13.06
N PRO A 204 -8.48 1.08 -14.39
CA PRO A 204 -9.26 0.05 -15.06
C PRO A 204 -8.71 -1.38 -14.82
N ALA A 205 -9.61 -2.34 -14.59
CA ALA A 205 -9.25 -3.72 -14.25
C ALA A 205 -8.29 -4.37 -15.27
N HIS A 206 -8.48 -4.11 -16.56
CA HIS A 206 -7.59 -4.67 -17.60
C HIS A 206 -6.15 -4.15 -17.48
N MET A 207 -5.94 -2.87 -17.09
CA MET A 207 -4.60 -2.32 -16.87
C MET A 207 -3.93 -2.93 -15.64
N ILE A 208 -4.70 -3.16 -14.57
CA ILE A 208 -4.22 -3.87 -13.36
C ILE A 208 -3.76 -5.28 -13.75
N THR A 209 -4.60 -6.02 -14.46
CA THR A 209 -4.28 -7.39 -14.87
C THR A 209 -3.03 -7.41 -15.77
N GLU A 210 -2.91 -6.49 -16.73
CA GLU A 210 -1.74 -6.38 -17.58
C GLU A 210 -0.48 -6.02 -16.78
N ALA A 211 -0.57 -5.06 -15.85
CA ALA A 211 0.56 -4.70 -14.99
C ALA A 211 1.05 -5.89 -14.14
N ILE A 212 0.15 -6.73 -13.64
CA ILE A 212 0.51 -7.96 -12.92
C ILE A 212 1.29 -8.92 -13.83
N THR A 213 0.88 -9.10 -15.08
CA THR A 213 1.63 -9.95 -16.05
C THR A 213 3.04 -9.38 -16.31
N LEU A 214 3.21 -8.07 -16.21
CA LEU A 214 4.49 -7.36 -16.37
C LEU A 214 5.31 -7.25 -15.08
N GLY A 215 4.92 -7.97 -14.01
CA GLY A 215 5.74 -8.12 -12.81
C GLY A 215 5.28 -7.34 -11.59
N VAL A 216 4.21 -6.57 -11.68
CA VAL A 216 3.60 -5.96 -10.49
C VAL A 216 3.13 -7.07 -9.55
N SER A 217 3.58 -7.02 -8.31
CA SER A 217 3.35 -8.05 -7.29
C SER A 217 2.85 -7.48 -5.97
N LYS A 218 2.74 -6.14 -5.88
CA LYS A 218 2.14 -5.38 -4.80
C LYS A 218 1.38 -4.21 -5.41
N ILE A 219 0.17 -3.95 -4.93
CA ILE A 219 -0.65 -2.82 -5.39
C ILE A 219 -1.21 -2.08 -4.19
N ASN A 220 -0.94 -0.76 -4.12
CA ASN A 220 -1.39 0.09 -3.02
C ASN A 220 -2.77 0.68 -3.31
N VAL A 221 -3.69 0.54 -2.36
CA VAL A 221 -5.04 1.11 -2.39
C VAL A 221 -5.31 1.86 -1.08
N ASN A 222 -5.57 3.16 -1.17
CA ASN A 222 -5.90 4.02 -0.03
C ASN A 222 -7.21 4.76 -0.26
N THR A 223 -7.23 5.68 -1.21
CA THR A 223 -8.33 6.62 -1.45
C THR A 223 -9.68 5.93 -1.64
N GLU A 224 -9.73 4.78 -2.32
CA GLU A 224 -10.99 4.06 -2.55
C GLU A 224 -11.66 3.64 -1.24
N CYS A 225 -10.88 3.12 -0.29
CA CYS A 225 -11.38 2.77 1.04
C CYS A 225 -11.90 3.99 1.80
N GLN A 226 -11.22 5.14 1.69
CA GLN A 226 -11.66 6.39 2.31
C GLN A 226 -12.99 6.87 1.73
N LEU A 227 -13.13 6.81 0.39
CA LEU A 227 -14.34 7.25 -0.31
C LEU A 227 -15.57 6.40 0.04
N VAL A 228 -15.42 5.07 0.05
CA VAL A 228 -16.55 4.17 0.35
C VAL A 228 -16.97 4.26 1.81
N PHE A 229 -15.99 4.40 2.74
CA PHE A 229 -16.28 4.65 4.15
C PHE A 229 -17.08 5.94 4.36
N ALA A 230 -16.61 7.04 3.77
CA ALA A 230 -17.27 8.34 3.89
C ALA A 230 -18.69 8.31 3.30
N ALA A 231 -18.85 7.68 2.12
CA ALA A 231 -20.15 7.57 1.47
C ALA A 231 -21.17 6.75 2.30
N ALA A 232 -20.77 5.58 2.80
CA ALA A 232 -21.64 4.72 3.60
C ALA A 232 -22.01 5.37 4.94
N THR A 233 -21.07 6.04 5.61
CA THR A 233 -21.32 6.78 6.85
C THR A 233 -22.26 7.96 6.61
N ARG A 234 -22.10 8.68 5.49
CA ARG A 234 -23.01 9.78 5.11
C ARG A 234 -24.43 9.29 4.95
N VAL A 235 -24.66 8.20 4.20
CA VAL A 235 -26.00 7.61 4.03
C VAL A 235 -26.63 7.27 5.37
N TYR A 236 -25.88 6.70 6.30
CA TYR A 236 -26.36 6.37 7.65
C TYR A 236 -26.88 7.62 8.40
N VAL A 237 -26.16 8.74 8.29
CA VAL A 237 -26.54 10.03 8.91
C VAL A 237 -27.72 10.67 8.18
N GLU A 238 -27.71 10.71 6.85
CA GLU A 238 -28.80 11.29 6.03
C GLU A 238 -30.14 10.57 6.23
N GLU A 239 -30.09 9.27 6.52
CA GLU A 239 -31.27 8.47 6.87
C GLU A 239 -31.74 8.67 8.33
N GLY A 240 -31.07 9.49 9.11
CA GLY A 240 -31.41 9.77 10.51
C GLY A 240 -31.19 8.58 11.45
N LYS A 241 -30.43 7.57 11.04
CA LYS A 241 -30.15 6.37 11.83
C LYS A 241 -29.36 6.67 13.11
N ASP A 242 -28.53 7.70 13.09
CA ASP A 242 -27.78 8.22 14.23
C ASP A 242 -28.69 8.80 15.33
N LEU A 243 -29.87 9.30 14.94
CA LEU A 243 -30.86 9.87 15.85
C LEU A 243 -31.80 8.82 16.45
N ALA A 244 -31.85 7.62 15.91
CA ALA A 244 -32.74 6.56 16.36
C ALA A 244 -32.10 5.65 17.41
N GLY A 245 -32.71 5.53 18.58
CA GLY A 245 -32.23 4.70 19.68
C GLY A 245 -30.81 5.08 20.12
N LYS A 246 -29.84 4.16 20.00
CA LYS A 246 -28.41 4.38 20.23
C LYS A 246 -27.63 4.39 18.91
N GLY A 247 -28.18 4.93 17.84
CA GLY A 247 -27.51 5.01 16.53
C GLY A 247 -26.26 5.90 16.52
N PHE A 248 -26.15 6.84 17.44
CA PHE A 248 -24.98 7.71 17.69
C PHE A 248 -23.77 6.99 18.31
N ASP A 249 -23.95 5.76 18.82
CA ASP A 249 -22.84 4.96 19.35
C ASP A 249 -21.82 4.72 18.23
N PRO A 250 -20.51 5.09 18.39
CA PRO A 250 -19.52 4.97 17.33
C PRO A 250 -19.42 3.55 16.76
N ARG A 251 -19.68 2.51 17.55
CA ARG A 251 -19.70 1.12 17.09
C ARG A 251 -20.82 0.83 16.06
N LYS A 252 -21.89 1.64 16.08
CA LYS A 252 -22.99 1.58 15.10
C LYS A 252 -22.82 2.59 13.99
N LEU A 253 -22.44 3.82 14.34
CA LEU A 253 -22.22 4.93 13.38
C LEU A 253 -21.17 4.58 12.33
N LEU A 254 -20.05 3.96 12.75
CA LEU A 254 -18.94 3.64 11.86
C LEU A 254 -19.10 2.29 11.14
N LYS A 255 -20.04 1.44 11.60
CA LYS A 255 -20.21 0.09 11.04
C LYS A 255 -20.47 0.07 9.52
N PRO A 256 -21.36 0.89 8.94
CA PRO A 256 -21.58 0.89 7.49
C PRO A 256 -20.32 1.21 6.70
N GLY A 257 -19.49 2.13 7.19
CA GLY A 257 -18.20 2.45 6.60
C GLY A 257 -17.23 1.28 6.66
N VAL A 258 -17.15 0.58 7.80
CA VAL A 258 -16.33 -0.63 7.96
C VAL A 258 -16.78 -1.72 6.99
N ASP A 259 -18.09 -1.98 6.88
CA ASP A 259 -18.63 -2.98 5.96
C ASP A 259 -18.31 -2.64 4.48
N ALA A 260 -18.36 -1.35 4.13
CA ALA A 260 -18.01 -0.88 2.79
C ALA A 260 -16.51 -1.08 2.48
N ILE A 261 -15.60 -0.84 3.44
CA ILE A 261 -14.18 -1.13 3.29
C ILE A 261 -13.98 -2.65 3.08
N ILE A 262 -14.61 -3.50 3.89
CA ILE A 262 -14.50 -4.96 3.76
C ILE A 262 -14.86 -5.40 2.33
N ALA A 263 -15.98 -4.91 1.80
CA ALA A 263 -16.42 -5.24 0.44
C ALA A 263 -15.40 -4.78 -0.62
N THR A 264 -14.91 -3.55 -0.52
CA THR A 264 -13.91 -2.99 -1.44
C THR A 264 -12.59 -3.76 -1.39
N VAL A 265 -12.08 -4.07 -0.19
CA VAL A 265 -10.84 -4.81 -0.02
C VAL A 265 -10.94 -6.21 -0.64
N LYS A 266 -12.06 -6.91 -0.44
CA LYS A 266 -12.33 -8.20 -1.09
C LYS A 266 -12.32 -8.12 -2.60
N GLU A 267 -13.02 -7.13 -3.18
CA GLU A 267 -13.03 -6.90 -4.63
C GLU A 267 -11.60 -6.73 -5.17
N LYS A 268 -10.77 -5.94 -4.48
CA LYS A 268 -9.37 -5.75 -4.89
C LYS A 268 -8.53 -7.02 -4.75
N MET A 269 -8.70 -7.80 -3.67
CA MET A 269 -8.00 -9.07 -3.52
C MET A 269 -8.35 -10.07 -4.63
N GLU A 270 -9.61 -10.12 -5.04
CA GLU A 270 -10.06 -10.93 -6.19
C GLU A 270 -9.44 -10.42 -7.50
N LEU A 271 -9.53 -9.10 -7.77
CA LEU A 271 -8.94 -8.47 -8.96
C LEU A 271 -7.43 -8.70 -9.07
N PHE A 272 -6.72 -8.62 -7.94
CA PHE A 272 -5.26 -8.80 -7.87
C PHE A 272 -4.84 -10.28 -7.92
N GLY A 273 -5.81 -11.20 -7.83
CA GLY A 273 -5.59 -12.64 -7.85
C GLY A 273 -4.97 -13.20 -6.55
N SER A 274 -5.02 -12.45 -5.44
CA SER A 274 -4.47 -12.87 -4.15
C SER A 274 -5.44 -13.68 -3.28
N ALA A 275 -6.72 -13.72 -3.61
CA ALA A 275 -7.70 -14.58 -2.94
C ALA A 275 -7.27 -16.06 -3.01
N HIS A 276 -7.34 -16.75 -1.86
CA HIS A 276 -6.94 -18.16 -1.69
C HIS A 276 -5.43 -18.41 -1.96
N LYS A 277 -4.58 -17.41 -1.64
CA LYS A 277 -3.11 -17.51 -1.79
C LYS A 277 -2.35 -17.44 -0.45
N ALA A 278 -3.06 -17.48 0.68
CA ALA A 278 -2.46 -17.51 2.01
C ALA A 278 -1.78 -18.83 2.33
#